data_a9b9651c532452a70b0938c1b6e327b1
#
_entry.id   a9b9651c532452a70b0938c1b6e327b1
#
_cell.length_a   1.000
_cell.length_b   1.000
_cell.length_c   1.000
_cell.angle_alpha   90.00
_cell.angle_beta   90.00
_cell.angle_gamma   90.00
#
_symmetry.space_group_name_H-M   'P 1'
#
loop_
_entity.id
_entity.type
_entity.pdbx_description
1 polymer ?
#
loop_
_entity_poly.entity_id
_entity_poly.type
_entity_poly.pdbx_seq_one_letter_code
_entity_poly.pdbx_strand_id
1 'polypeptide(L)'
;MSIEHTKKNFLDGDGLKKKVILFLSITFAVLVTVVVIRDMLNGNFSTWPAGLGMIFCSALPIFLLFLKKHPFNLPLIISYYLFLFFTLFLGAVLKFYDRFLWWDTMLHFFGGSFSGFIGTAIYNFLLPKRLQRGVSRWMIFLFALSFSVTISVLWESAEFAGTVIGFLQGESNKDTMKDMMAALTGALIVARYAGLRKKSS
;
A
#
# COMPACT_ATOMS: atom_id res chain seq x y z
N MET A 1 -5.22 -39.99 -0.93
CA MET A 1 -5.79 -39.10 -1.97
C MET A 1 -6.06 -37.65 -1.51
N SER A 2 -6.44 -37.39 -0.27
CA SER A 2 -6.72 -36.02 0.25
C SER A 2 -5.48 -35.13 0.43
N ILE A 3 -4.37 -35.64 0.94
CA ILE A 3 -3.16 -34.85 1.29
C ILE A 3 -2.42 -34.37 0.05
N GLU A 4 -2.39 -35.16 -1.00
CA GLU A 4 -1.70 -34.88 -2.25
C GLU A 4 -2.43 -33.76 -3.06
N HIS A 5 -3.76 -33.80 -3.06
CA HIS A 5 -4.59 -32.74 -3.66
C HIS A 5 -4.44 -31.41 -2.93
N THR A 6 -4.33 -31.42 -1.60
CA THR A 6 -4.14 -30.20 -0.79
C THR A 6 -2.75 -29.61 -1.02
N LYS A 7 -1.70 -30.44 -1.17
CA LYS A 7 -0.33 -30.02 -1.46
C LYS A 7 -0.19 -29.43 -2.87
N LYS A 8 -0.87 -30.00 -3.85
CA LYS A 8 -0.90 -29.50 -5.23
C LYS A 8 -1.59 -28.15 -5.34
N ASN A 9 -2.74 -27.98 -4.71
CA ASN A 9 -3.47 -26.69 -4.68
C ASN A 9 -2.69 -25.58 -3.95
N PHE A 10 -1.93 -25.92 -2.91
CA PHE A 10 -1.07 -24.97 -2.20
C PHE A 10 0.11 -24.51 -3.07
N LEU A 11 0.76 -25.42 -3.80
CA LEU A 11 1.87 -25.12 -4.71
C LEU A 11 1.39 -24.30 -5.92
N ASP A 12 0.20 -24.58 -6.45
CA ASP A 12 -0.41 -23.82 -7.54
C ASP A 12 -0.76 -22.39 -7.11
N GLY A 13 -1.27 -22.19 -5.89
CA GLY A 13 -1.57 -20.88 -5.34
C GLY A 13 -0.34 -19.98 -5.15
N ASP A 14 0.77 -20.55 -4.71
CA ASP A 14 2.04 -19.82 -4.58
C ASP A 14 2.66 -19.50 -5.95
N GLY A 15 2.53 -20.41 -6.91
CA GLY A 15 2.96 -20.19 -8.29
C GLY A 15 2.19 -19.04 -8.96
N LEU A 16 0.87 -19.03 -8.81
CA LEU A 16 0.02 -17.94 -9.33
C LEU A 16 0.37 -16.59 -8.69
N LYS A 17 0.55 -16.55 -7.37
CA LYS A 17 0.93 -15.32 -6.66
C LYS A 17 2.24 -14.73 -7.20
N LYS A 18 3.27 -15.56 -7.39
CA LYS A 18 4.57 -15.14 -7.96
C LYS A 18 4.40 -14.57 -9.36
N LYS A 19 3.64 -15.24 -10.23
CA LYS A 19 3.37 -14.78 -11.59
C LYS A 19 2.65 -13.43 -11.59
N VAL A 20 1.64 -13.26 -10.74
CA VAL A 20 0.90 -11.99 -10.60
C VAL A 20 1.81 -10.86 -10.12
N ILE A 21 2.63 -11.10 -9.11
CA ILE A 21 3.61 -10.10 -8.62
C ILE A 21 4.54 -9.68 -9.76
N LEU A 22 5.18 -10.62 -10.44
CA LEU A 22 6.12 -10.31 -11.51
C LEU A 22 5.44 -9.57 -12.65
N PHE A 23 4.28 -10.06 -13.12
CA PHE A 23 3.54 -9.42 -14.20
C PHE A 23 3.16 -7.98 -13.87
N LEU A 24 2.55 -7.75 -12.71
CA LEU A 24 2.11 -6.41 -12.31
C LEU A 24 3.30 -5.48 -12.05
N SER A 25 4.36 -5.95 -11.37
CA SER A 25 5.57 -5.15 -11.14
C SER A 25 6.21 -4.69 -12.44
N ILE A 26 6.38 -5.61 -13.39
CA ILE A 26 6.99 -5.30 -14.70
C ILE A 26 6.08 -4.33 -15.48
N THR A 27 4.78 -4.61 -15.53
CA THR A 27 3.81 -3.77 -16.24
C THR A 27 3.83 -2.33 -15.72
N PHE A 28 3.77 -2.14 -14.40
CA PHE A 28 3.79 -0.81 -13.81
C PHE A 28 5.15 -0.12 -13.97
N ALA A 29 6.26 -0.84 -13.79
CA ALA A 29 7.59 -0.28 -13.98
C ALA A 29 7.80 0.18 -15.43
N VAL A 30 7.39 -0.61 -16.41
CA VAL A 30 7.45 -0.24 -17.84
C VAL A 30 6.57 0.99 -18.12
N LEU A 31 5.33 1.00 -17.61
CA LEU A 31 4.41 2.12 -17.80
C LEU A 31 5.01 3.43 -17.26
N VAL A 32 5.53 3.42 -16.02
CA VAL A 32 6.14 4.60 -15.41
C VAL A 32 7.40 5.02 -16.19
N THR A 33 8.24 4.04 -16.60
CA THR A 33 9.45 4.35 -17.39
C THR A 33 9.09 5.04 -18.70
N VAL A 34 8.07 4.58 -19.42
CA VAL A 34 7.60 5.22 -20.66
C VAL A 34 7.14 6.66 -20.40
N VAL A 35 6.41 6.90 -19.30
CA VAL A 35 5.96 8.25 -18.93
C VAL A 35 7.14 9.16 -18.62
N VAL A 36 8.12 8.69 -17.82
CA VAL A 36 9.32 9.46 -17.49
C VAL A 36 10.13 9.82 -18.76
N ILE A 37 10.34 8.84 -19.65
CA ILE A 37 11.06 9.08 -20.92
C ILE A 37 10.30 10.12 -21.76
N ARG A 38 8.98 9.99 -21.90
CA ARG A 38 8.16 10.96 -22.62
C ARG A 38 8.30 12.38 -22.06
N ASP A 39 8.24 12.52 -20.74
CA ASP A 39 8.36 13.82 -20.07
C ASP A 39 9.76 14.42 -20.27
N MET A 40 10.82 13.61 -20.21
CA MET A 40 12.19 14.04 -20.51
C MET A 40 12.35 14.49 -21.99
N LEU A 41 11.75 13.75 -22.94
CA LEU A 41 11.77 14.13 -24.36
C LEU A 41 11.01 15.43 -24.64
N ASN A 42 10.00 15.74 -23.79
CA ASN A 42 9.26 17.01 -23.85
C ASN A 42 9.97 18.16 -23.10
N GLY A 43 11.17 17.96 -22.62
CA GLY A 43 11.95 18.97 -21.88
C GLY A 43 11.66 19.07 -20.39
N ASN A 44 10.80 18.22 -19.83
CA ASN A 44 10.46 18.19 -18.41
C ASN A 44 11.45 17.31 -17.62
N PHE A 45 12.68 17.80 -17.48
CA PHE A 45 13.72 17.07 -16.74
C PHE A 45 13.53 17.06 -15.22
N SER A 46 12.65 17.87 -14.65
CA SER A 46 12.39 17.91 -13.20
C SER A 46 11.59 16.69 -12.69
N THR A 47 10.97 15.91 -13.56
CA THR A 47 10.08 14.79 -13.19
C THR A 47 10.81 13.46 -12.92
N TRP A 48 12.09 13.31 -13.33
CA TRP A 48 12.80 12.04 -13.23
C TRP A 48 12.99 11.52 -11.79
N PRO A 49 13.23 12.35 -10.74
CA PRO A 49 13.42 11.81 -9.40
C PRO A 49 12.13 11.18 -8.86
N ALA A 50 10.99 11.86 -9.08
CA ALA A 50 9.68 11.30 -8.75
C ALA A 50 9.43 10.01 -9.53
N GLY A 51 9.77 9.96 -10.81
CA GLY A 51 9.67 8.78 -11.66
C GLY A 51 10.47 7.58 -11.13
N LEU A 52 11.70 7.80 -10.64
CA LEU A 52 12.48 6.72 -9.99
C LEU A 52 11.79 6.19 -8.73
N GLY A 53 11.25 7.07 -7.90
CA GLY A 53 10.45 6.67 -6.73
C GLY A 53 9.24 5.82 -7.13
N MET A 54 8.53 6.20 -8.19
CA MET A 54 7.39 5.46 -8.71
C MET A 54 7.79 4.08 -9.25
N ILE A 55 8.91 3.96 -9.97
CA ILE A 55 9.47 2.67 -10.42
C ILE A 55 9.82 1.80 -9.22
N PHE A 56 10.47 2.36 -8.21
CA PHE A 56 10.80 1.65 -6.98
C PHE A 56 9.54 1.13 -6.28
N CYS A 57 8.52 1.96 -6.09
CA CYS A 57 7.23 1.55 -5.52
C CYS A 57 6.59 0.42 -6.35
N SER A 58 6.64 0.51 -7.68
CA SER A 58 6.10 -0.55 -8.56
C SER A 58 6.82 -1.88 -8.39
N ALA A 59 8.11 -1.86 -8.06
CA ALA A 59 8.94 -3.05 -7.86
C ALA A 59 8.90 -3.60 -6.42
N LEU A 60 8.40 -2.85 -5.43
CA LEU A 60 8.40 -3.25 -4.02
C LEU A 60 7.88 -4.67 -3.76
N PRO A 61 6.75 -5.13 -4.36
CA PRO A 61 6.26 -6.48 -4.11
C PRO A 61 7.20 -7.59 -4.61
N ILE A 62 8.17 -7.30 -5.49
CA ILE A 62 9.17 -8.29 -5.93
C ILE A 62 10.00 -8.77 -4.74
N PHE A 63 10.27 -7.91 -3.76
CA PHE A 63 11.01 -8.28 -2.56
C PHE A 63 10.32 -9.40 -1.77
N LEU A 64 8.99 -9.53 -1.88
CA LEU A 64 8.25 -10.62 -1.25
C LEU A 64 8.64 -11.99 -1.81
N LEU A 65 9.12 -12.05 -3.06
CA LEU A 65 9.55 -13.29 -3.70
C LEU A 65 10.82 -13.88 -3.06
N PHE A 66 11.63 -13.04 -2.41
CA PHE A 66 12.85 -13.46 -1.68
C PHE A 66 12.53 -13.91 -0.24
N LEU A 67 11.33 -13.63 0.26
CA LEU A 67 10.94 -14.04 1.59
C LEU A 67 10.37 -15.46 1.58
N LYS A 68 10.92 -16.34 2.43
CA LYS A 68 10.40 -17.72 2.58
C LYS A 68 8.94 -17.75 3.04
N LYS A 69 8.53 -16.77 3.84
CA LYS A 69 7.15 -16.61 4.34
C LYS A 69 6.84 -15.12 4.49
N HIS A 70 5.66 -14.71 4.09
CA HIS A 70 5.15 -13.36 4.28
C HIS A 70 3.63 -13.39 4.52
N PRO A 71 3.05 -12.38 5.22
CA PRO A 71 1.63 -12.34 5.60
C PRO A 71 0.67 -11.98 4.46
N PHE A 72 1.19 -11.52 3.32
CA PHE A 72 0.37 -10.89 2.30
C PHE A 72 -0.25 -11.92 1.36
N ASN A 73 -1.58 -11.94 1.31
CA ASN A 73 -2.35 -12.77 0.39
C ASN A 73 -2.51 -12.07 -0.98
N LEU A 74 -2.98 -12.82 -1.98
CA LEU A 74 -3.14 -12.32 -3.34
C LEU A 74 -4.07 -11.10 -3.44
N PRO A 75 -5.24 -11.05 -2.77
CA PRO A 75 -6.08 -9.85 -2.76
C PRO A 75 -5.35 -8.59 -2.26
N LEU A 76 -4.55 -8.70 -1.20
CA LEU A 76 -3.81 -7.56 -0.66
C LEU A 76 -2.73 -7.06 -1.64
N ILE A 77 -2.08 -7.98 -2.35
CA ILE A 77 -1.10 -7.65 -3.39
C ILE A 77 -1.79 -6.95 -4.58
N ILE A 78 -2.93 -7.47 -5.03
CA ILE A 78 -3.72 -6.84 -6.10
C ILE A 78 -4.20 -5.45 -5.66
N SER A 79 -4.67 -5.31 -4.41
CA SER A 79 -5.09 -4.01 -3.86
C SER A 79 -3.95 -2.99 -3.84
N TYR A 80 -2.71 -3.42 -3.60
CA TYR A 80 -1.53 -2.55 -3.72
C TYR A 80 -1.37 -1.99 -5.14
N TYR A 81 -1.44 -2.83 -6.18
CA TYR A 81 -1.31 -2.36 -7.55
C TYR A 81 -2.51 -1.54 -8.01
N LEU A 82 -3.70 -1.84 -7.50
CA LEU A 82 -4.87 -1.01 -7.74
C LEU A 82 -4.67 0.39 -7.11
N PHE A 83 -4.12 0.45 -5.89
CA PHE A 83 -3.78 1.72 -5.24
C PHE A 83 -2.71 2.47 -6.04
N LEU A 84 -1.65 1.82 -6.52
CA LEU A 84 -0.67 2.41 -7.43
C LEU A 84 -1.30 2.93 -8.73
N PHE A 85 -2.27 2.21 -9.28
CA PHE A 85 -2.99 2.67 -10.47
C PHE A 85 -3.72 4.00 -10.21
N PHE A 86 -4.41 4.11 -9.09
CA PHE A 86 -5.09 5.35 -8.72
C PHE A 86 -4.09 6.49 -8.45
N THR A 87 -3.03 6.24 -7.72
CA THR A 87 -2.05 7.27 -7.35
C THR A 87 -1.17 7.68 -8.52
N LEU A 88 -0.54 6.72 -9.19
CA LEU A 88 0.46 7.01 -10.23
C LEU A 88 -0.19 7.29 -11.58
N PHE A 89 -1.08 6.41 -12.05
CA PHE A 89 -1.63 6.56 -13.39
C PHE A 89 -2.74 7.61 -13.45
N LEU A 90 -3.79 7.47 -12.65
CA LEU A 90 -4.87 8.46 -12.65
C LEU A 90 -4.40 9.76 -11.99
N GLY A 91 -3.75 9.68 -10.84
CA GLY A 91 -3.30 10.85 -10.07
C GLY A 91 -2.25 11.67 -10.82
N ALA A 92 -1.07 11.10 -11.01
CA ALA A 92 0.07 11.83 -11.56
C ALA A 92 0.04 11.93 -13.09
N VAL A 93 -0.17 10.82 -13.84
CA VAL A 93 -0.11 10.82 -15.31
C VAL A 93 -1.31 11.50 -15.94
N LEU A 94 -2.53 11.19 -15.49
CA LEU A 94 -3.76 11.83 -15.95
C LEU A 94 -4.10 13.14 -15.23
N LYS A 95 -3.25 13.55 -14.29
CA LYS A 95 -3.34 14.82 -13.55
C LYS A 95 -4.64 14.97 -12.76
N PHE A 96 -5.13 13.88 -12.14
CA PHE A 96 -6.33 13.95 -11.29
C PHE A 96 -6.08 14.74 -10.02
N TYR A 97 -4.86 14.79 -9.50
CA TYR A 97 -4.46 15.68 -8.41
C TYR A 97 -4.74 17.16 -8.76
N ASP A 98 -4.45 17.56 -10.00
CA ASP A 98 -4.67 18.95 -10.44
C ASP A 98 -6.16 19.24 -10.77
N ARG A 99 -6.93 18.21 -11.16
CA ARG A 99 -8.31 18.37 -11.64
C ARG A 99 -9.36 18.27 -10.54
N PHE A 100 -9.10 17.45 -9.52
CA PHE A 100 -10.07 17.10 -8.48
C PHE A 100 -9.47 17.34 -7.09
N LEU A 101 -9.84 18.41 -6.44
CA LEU A 101 -9.36 18.81 -5.11
C LEU A 101 -9.58 17.76 -4.00
N TRP A 102 -10.52 16.84 -4.20
CA TRP A 102 -10.82 15.76 -3.26
C TRP A 102 -10.03 14.47 -3.54
N TRP A 103 -9.31 14.41 -4.68
CA TRP A 103 -8.66 13.18 -5.15
C TRP A 103 -7.61 12.69 -4.15
N ASP A 104 -6.77 13.58 -3.72
CA ASP A 104 -5.69 13.29 -2.78
C ASP A 104 -6.23 12.81 -1.42
N THR A 105 -7.13 13.57 -0.83
CA THR A 105 -7.80 13.18 0.43
C THR A 105 -8.48 11.81 0.34
N MET A 106 -9.10 11.49 -0.79
CA MET A 106 -9.67 10.17 -1.03
C MET A 106 -8.58 9.08 -1.02
N LEU A 107 -7.44 9.34 -1.66
CA LEU A 107 -6.32 8.41 -1.67
C LEU A 107 -5.73 8.22 -0.27
N HIS A 108 -5.62 9.26 0.53
CA HIS A 108 -5.22 9.14 1.94
C HIS A 108 -6.18 8.28 2.75
N PHE A 109 -7.49 8.42 2.56
CA PHE A 109 -8.48 7.52 3.18
C PHE A 109 -8.26 6.05 2.78
N PHE A 110 -8.08 5.77 1.49
CA PHE A 110 -7.79 4.42 1.01
C PHE A 110 -6.41 3.93 1.45
N GLY A 111 -5.40 4.79 1.48
CA GLY A 111 -4.05 4.49 1.99
C GLY A 111 -4.06 4.08 3.46
N GLY A 112 -4.80 4.81 4.29
CA GLY A 112 -5.01 4.47 5.70
C GLY A 112 -5.76 3.15 5.86
N SER A 113 -6.80 2.91 5.06
CA SER A 113 -7.53 1.63 5.05
C SER A 113 -6.62 0.47 4.64
N PHE A 114 -5.86 0.63 3.57
CA PHE A 114 -4.92 -0.37 3.06
C PHE A 114 -3.82 -0.70 4.07
N SER A 115 -3.22 0.32 4.68
CA SER A 115 -2.21 0.16 5.74
C SER A 115 -2.79 -0.56 6.97
N GLY A 116 -4.06 -0.32 7.31
CA GLY A 116 -4.77 -1.06 8.35
C GLY A 116 -4.90 -2.56 8.04
N PHE A 117 -5.18 -2.93 6.77
CA PHE A 117 -5.19 -4.33 6.34
C PHE A 117 -3.79 -4.95 6.39
N ILE A 118 -2.75 -4.22 5.98
CA ILE A 118 -1.35 -4.65 6.11
C ILE A 118 -1.02 -4.90 7.58
N GLY A 119 -1.31 -3.96 8.47
CA GLY A 119 -1.08 -4.10 9.91
C GLY A 119 -1.80 -5.32 10.48
N THR A 120 -3.06 -5.55 10.07
CA THR A 120 -3.81 -6.74 10.46
C THR A 120 -3.15 -8.04 9.97
N ALA A 121 -2.65 -8.08 8.74
CA ALA A 121 -1.96 -9.23 8.18
C ALA A 121 -0.64 -9.51 8.93
N ILE A 122 0.15 -8.47 9.21
CA ILE A 122 1.40 -8.55 9.98
C ILE A 122 1.12 -9.04 11.40
N TYR A 123 0.13 -8.48 12.09
CA TYR A 123 -0.27 -8.92 13.42
C TYR A 123 -0.57 -10.41 13.47
N ASN A 124 -1.40 -10.90 12.54
CA ASN A 124 -1.77 -12.31 12.48
C ASN A 124 -0.58 -13.23 12.13
N PHE A 125 0.38 -12.72 11.41
CA PHE A 125 1.60 -13.44 11.03
C PHE A 125 2.59 -13.55 12.20
N LEU A 126 2.76 -12.47 12.96
CA LEU A 126 3.67 -12.43 14.10
C LEU A 126 3.14 -13.19 15.31
N LEU A 127 1.82 -13.26 15.47
CA LEU A 127 1.20 -13.90 16.63
C LEU A 127 1.13 -15.42 16.46
N PRO A 128 1.82 -16.23 17.30
CA PRO A 128 1.74 -17.68 17.26
C PRO A 128 0.30 -18.17 17.38
N LYS A 129 -0.08 -19.18 16.57
CA LYS A 129 -1.46 -19.71 16.52
C LYS A 129 -2.01 -20.11 17.91
N ARG A 130 -1.14 -20.65 18.79
CA ARG A 130 -1.50 -21.05 20.16
C ARG A 130 -1.97 -19.88 21.03
N LEU A 131 -1.45 -18.66 20.76
CA LEU A 131 -1.76 -17.46 21.53
C LEU A 131 -2.95 -16.69 20.93
N GLN A 132 -3.31 -16.95 19.67
CA GLN A 132 -4.35 -16.20 18.98
C GLN A 132 -5.72 -16.26 19.69
N ARG A 133 -6.03 -17.35 20.40
CA ARG A 133 -7.30 -17.50 21.12
C ARG A 133 -7.39 -16.66 22.39
N GLY A 134 -6.27 -16.49 23.11
CA GLY A 134 -6.22 -15.78 24.40
C GLY A 134 -6.04 -14.28 24.30
N VAL A 135 -5.74 -13.73 23.13
CA VAL A 135 -5.44 -12.29 22.98
C VAL A 135 -6.71 -11.48 22.78
N SER A 136 -6.81 -10.33 23.47
CA SER A 136 -7.94 -9.41 23.39
C SER A 136 -8.17 -8.86 21.99
N ARG A 137 -9.44 -8.62 21.63
CA ARG A 137 -9.83 -7.91 20.40
C ARG A 137 -9.20 -6.52 20.28
N TRP A 138 -8.98 -5.88 21.41
CA TRP A 138 -8.34 -4.57 21.47
C TRP A 138 -6.90 -4.59 21.00
N MET A 139 -6.17 -5.69 21.17
CA MET A 139 -4.78 -5.76 20.70
C MET A 139 -4.67 -5.70 19.18
N ILE A 140 -5.50 -6.44 18.44
CA ILE A 140 -5.47 -6.36 16.97
C ILE A 140 -5.98 -5.00 16.48
N PHE A 141 -7.00 -4.44 17.16
CA PHE A 141 -7.50 -3.09 16.87
C PHE A 141 -6.38 -2.05 17.03
N LEU A 142 -5.75 -2.01 18.21
CA LEU A 142 -4.70 -1.03 18.50
C LEU A 142 -3.48 -1.23 17.59
N PHE A 143 -3.08 -2.47 17.33
CA PHE A 143 -1.96 -2.74 16.45
C PHE A 143 -2.22 -2.26 15.01
N ALA A 144 -3.37 -2.62 14.44
CA ALA A 144 -3.73 -2.22 13.08
C ALA A 144 -3.87 -0.70 12.96
N LEU A 145 -4.48 -0.05 13.97
CA LEU A 145 -4.63 1.40 14.02
C LEU A 145 -3.26 2.09 14.13
N SER A 146 -2.44 1.71 15.11
CA SER A 146 -1.12 2.31 15.33
C SER A 146 -0.21 2.13 14.12
N PHE A 147 -0.22 0.93 13.51
CA PHE A 147 0.54 0.65 12.30
C PHE A 147 0.12 1.59 11.15
N SER A 148 -1.18 1.72 10.90
CA SER A 148 -1.69 2.57 9.84
C SER A 148 -1.40 4.05 10.09
N VAL A 149 -1.60 4.55 11.31
CA VAL A 149 -1.28 5.93 11.67
C VAL A 149 0.21 6.21 11.50
N THR A 150 1.07 5.28 11.91
CA THR A 150 2.53 5.42 11.73
C THR A 150 2.89 5.54 10.25
N ILE A 151 2.31 4.69 9.38
CA ILE A 151 2.55 4.78 7.93
C ILE A 151 2.07 6.12 7.37
N SER A 152 0.90 6.61 7.80
CA SER A 152 0.37 7.91 7.34
C SER A 152 1.26 9.07 7.78
N VAL A 153 1.74 9.09 9.01
CA VAL A 153 2.67 10.11 9.51
C VAL A 153 4.00 10.07 8.77
N LEU A 154 4.52 8.87 8.48
CA LEU A 154 5.77 8.71 7.71
C LEU A 154 5.59 9.21 6.27
N TRP A 155 4.42 8.99 5.68
CA TRP A 155 4.10 9.45 4.33
C TRP A 155 4.09 10.99 4.28
N GLU A 156 3.31 11.65 5.12
CA GLU A 156 3.25 13.12 5.22
C GLU A 156 4.63 13.73 5.53
N SER A 157 5.41 13.05 6.39
CA SER A 157 6.78 13.49 6.70
C SER A 157 7.70 13.38 5.47
N ALA A 158 7.51 12.37 4.63
CA ALA A 158 8.27 12.20 3.38
C ALA A 158 7.87 13.26 2.34
N GLU A 159 6.58 13.61 2.24
CA GLU A 159 6.10 14.69 1.37
C GLU A 159 6.63 16.05 1.82
N PHE A 160 6.57 16.33 3.11
CA PHE A 160 7.17 17.53 3.68
C PHE A 160 8.67 17.60 3.40
N ALA A 161 9.41 16.51 3.62
CA ALA A 161 10.84 16.46 3.31
C ALA A 161 11.10 16.66 1.80
N GLY A 162 10.30 16.05 0.93
CA GLY A 162 10.35 16.23 -0.51
C GLY A 162 10.13 17.69 -0.93
N THR A 163 9.24 18.39 -0.25
CA THR A 163 9.00 19.83 -0.42
C THR A 163 10.22 20.67 0.00
N VAL A 164 10.78 20.38 1.18
CA VAL A 164 11.94 21.13 1.71
C VAL A 164 13.16 21.01 0.80
N ILE A 165 13.38 19.83 0.20
CA ILE A 165 14.51 19.63 -0.75
C ILE A 165 14.17 20.02 -2.20
N GLY A 166 12.95 20.52 -2.45
CA GLY A 166 12.53 21.03 -3.76
C GLY A 166 12.12 19.97 -4.78
N PHE A 167 11.84 18.75 -4.34
CA PHE A 167 11.37 17.66 -5.22
C PHE A 167 9.84 17.63 -5.38
N LEU A 168 9.11 18.16 -4.42
CA LEU A 168 7.66 18.25 -4.44
C LEU A 168 7.20 19.71 -4.30
N GLN A 169 6.00 19.99 -4.77
CA GLN A 169 5.35 21.27 -4.50
C GLN A 169 4.85 21.26 -3.05
N GLY A 170 5.01 22.40 -2.36
CA GLY A 170 4.56 22.53 -0.97
C GLY A 170 3.05 22.52 -0.86
N GLU A 171 2.58 21.72 0.08
CA GLU A 171 1.18 21.72 0.50
C GLU A 171 0.95 22.65 1.69
N SER A 172 -0.29 23.07 1.89
CA SER A 172 -0.64 23.83 3.08
C SER A 172 -0.79 22.91 4.29
N ASN A 173 -0.47 23.41 5.50
CA ASN A 173 -0.71 22.66 6.74
C ASN A 173 -2.17 22.18 6.86
N LYS A 174 -3.12 22.89 6.25
CA LYS A 174 -4.53 22.50 6.24
C LYS A 174 -4.77 21.26 5.40
N ASP A 175 -4.10 21.11 4.26
CA ASP A 175 -4.22 19.93 3.39
C ASP A 175 -3.58 18.74 4.07
N THR A 176 -2.33 18.86 4.57
CA THR A 176 -1.68 17.82 5.38
C THR A 176 -2.57 17.30 6.51
N MET A 177 -3.17 18.21 7.30
CA MET A 177 -4.05 17.78 8.40
C MET A 177 -5.32 17.10 7.91
N LYS A 178 -5.91 17.54 6.81
CA LYS A 178 -7.09 16.94 6.20
C LYS A 178 -6.79 15.52 5.71
N ASP A 179 -5.63 15.32 5.11
CA ASP A 179 -5.20 14.04 4.56
C ASP A 179 -4.83 13.05 5.66
N MET A 180 -4.17 13.52 6.72
CA MET A 180 -3.97 12.73 7.94
C MET A 180 -5.31 12.31 8.59
N MET A 181 -6.31 13.19 8.64
CA MET A 181 -7.64 12.85 9.18
C MET A 181 -8.38 11.85 8.29
N ALA A 182 -8.26 11.97 6.97
CA ALA A 182 -8.83 11.01 6.03
C ALA A 182 -8.18 9.63 6.21
N ALA A 183 -6.86 9.56 6.28
CA ALA A 183 -6.11 8.33 6.53
C ALA A 183 -6.48 7.70 7.89
N LEU A 184 -6.56 8.51 8.95
CA LEU A 184 -7.00 8.05 10.26
C LEU A 184 -8.42 7.46 10.23
N THR A 185 -9.33 8.08 9.48
CA THR A 185 -10.71 7.59 9.34
C THR A 185 -10.73 6.21 8.67
N GLY A 186 -9.99 6.04 7.58
CA GLY A 186 -9.83 4.75 6.91
C GLY A 186 -9.21 3.68 7.82
N ALA A 187 -8.17 4.06 8.56
CA ALA A 187 -7.50 3.20 9.54
C ALA A 187 -8.45 2.74 10.66
N LEU A 188 -9.26 3.63 11.21
CA LEU A 188 -10.24 3.33 12.27
C LEU A 188 -11.28 2.33 11.81
N ILE A 189 -11.81 2.47 10.58
CA ILE A 189 -12.79 1.55 10.01
C ILE A 189 -12.19 0.14 9.92
N VAL A 190 -10.99 0.01 9.36
CA VAL A 190 -10.34 -1.29 9.19
C VAL A 190 -9.91 -1.90 10.52
N ALA A 191 -9.34 -1.11 11.43
CA ALA A 191 -8.95 -1.57 12.76
C ALA A 191 -10.16 -2.09 13.55
N ARG A 192 -11.30 -1.37 13.50
CA ARG A 192 -12.57 -1.82 14.10
C ARG A 192 -13.05 -3.12 13.48
N TYR A 193 -13.04 -3.21 12.16
CA TYR A 193 -13.42 -4.44 11.45
C TYR A 193 -12.54 -5.62 11.87
N ALA A 194 -11.21 -5.45 11.94
CA ALA A 194 -10.28 -6.47 12.37
C ALA A 194 -10.56 -6.94 13.81
N GLY A 195 -10.82 -6.00 14.73
CA GLY A 195 -11.19 -6.29 16.10
C GLY A 195 -12.52 -7.06 16.24
N LEU A 196 -13.52 -6.71 15.42
CA LEU A 196 -14.84 -7.38 15.44
C LEU A 196 -14.78 -8.78 14.81
N ARG A 197 -13.99 -8.98 13.76
CA ARG A 197 -13.82 -10.29 13.09
C ARG A 197 -13.07 -11.31 13.93
N LYS A 198 -12.31 -10.87 14.91
CA LYS A 198 -11.67 -11.79 15.84
C LYS A 198 -12.74 -12.48 16.68
N LYS A 199 -13.01 -13.77 16.39
CA LYS A 199 -13.94 -14.59 17.18
C LYS A 199 -13.49 -14.57 18.64
N SER A 200 -14.37 -14.07 19.50
CA SER A 200 -14.27 -14.29 20.95
C SER A 200 -14.50 -15.79 21.17
N SER A 201 -13.46 -16.50 21.55
CA SER A 201 -13.55 -17.87 22.06
C SER A 201 -13.86 -17.83 23.54
#